data_d86b3ca757d41e8d91644bb34d739359
#
_entry.id   d86b3ca757d41e8d91644bb34d739359
#
_cell.length_a   1.000
_cell.length_b   1.000
_cell.length_c   1.000
_cell.angle_alpha   90.00
_cell.angle_beta   90.00
_cell.angle_gamma   90.00
#
_symmetry.space_group_name_H-M   'P 1'
#
loop_
_entity.id
_entity.type
_entity.pdbx_description
1 polymer ?
#
loop_
_entity_poly.entity_id
_entity_poly.type
_entity_poly.pdbx_seq_one_letter_code
_entity_poly.pdbx_strand_id
1 'polypeptide(L)'
;HDALPIFGIITGEAGKHAMQPFSGDLFKGMLAFFLLDMGLSSGRNIKALLAAGWQPFALALLLPLVNGTLMALLSSVTGAPAEARFVLSVLAASASYIAVPAAMRIALPEANPGVYLPMALALTFPVNMTLGIPWYYWLVS
;
A
#
# COMPACT_ATOMS: atom_id res chain seq x y z
N HIS A 1 -8.07 7.58 -15.42
CA HIS A 1 -7.20 7.63 -14.23
C HIS A 1 -5.92 8.44 -14.45
N ASP A 2 -5.49 8.61 -15.70
CA ASP A 2 -4.22 9.30 -16.04
C ASP A 2 -4.35 10.83 -16.11
N ALA A 3 -5.59 11.35 -16.16
CA ALA A 3 -5.83 12.78 -16.23
C ALA A 3 -5.45 13.56 -14.96
N LEU A 4 -5.59 12.95 -13.77
CA LEU A 4 -5.31 13.63 -12.50
C LEU A 4 -3.83 13.99 -12.30
N PRO A 5 -2.86 13.09 -12.56
CA PRO A 5 -1.44 13.45 -12.50
C PRO A 5 -1.07 14.53 -13.52
N ILE A 6 -1.60 14.44 -14.75
CA ILE A 6 -1.35 15.42 -15.81
C ILE A 6 -1.91 16.78 -15.40
N PHE A 7 -3.13 16.83 -14.86
CA PHE A 7 -3.73 18.07 -14.37
C PHE A 7 -2.90 18.69 -13.23
N GLY A 8 -2.39 17.87 -12.30
CA GLY A 8 -1.50 18.30 -11.23
C GLY A 8 -0.20 18.93 -11.74
N ILE A 9 0.40 18.36 -12.78
CA ILE A 9 1.61 18.90 -13.41
C ILE A 9 1.32 20.24 -14.08
N ILE A 10 0.20 20.38 -14.79
CA ILE A 10 -0.18 21.60 -15.52
C ILE A 10 -0.52 22.75 -14.56
N THR A 11 -1.24 22.46 -13.48
CA THR A 11 -1.70 23.50 -12.54
C THR A 11 -0.62 23.93 -11.53
N GLY A 12 0.39 23.08 -11.29
CA GLY A 12 1.53 23.39 -10.43
C GLY A 12 1.13 23.87 -9.02
N GLU A 13 1.84 24.88 -8.50
CA GLU A 13 1.61 25.42 -7.15
C GLU A 13 0.23 26.10 -7.00
N ALA A 14 -0.29 26.71 -8.04
CA ALA A 14 -1.62 27.33 -8.00
C ALA A 14 -2.72 26.28 -7.79
N GLY A 15 -2.63 25.14 -8.48
CA GLY A 15 -3.52 24.00 -8.28
C GLY A 15 -3.40 23.38 -6.90
N LYS A 16 -2.18 23.28 -6.38
CA LYS A 16 -1.90 22.77 -5.03
C LYS A 16 -2.59 23.65 -3.96
N HIS A 17 -2.47 24.98 -4.05
CA HIS A 17 -3.14 25.88 -3.12
C HIS A 17 -4.66 25.81 -3.22
N ALA A 18 -5.22 25.75 -4.43
CA ALA A 18 -6.66 25.65 -4.63
C ALA A 18 -7.24 24.33 -4.07
N MET A 19 -6.47 23.23 -4.15
CA MET A 19 -6.89 21.92 -3.67
C MET A 19 -6.51 21.64 -2.21
N GLN A 20 -5.75 22.51 -1.56
CA GLN A 20 -5.28 22.33 -0.18
C GLN A 20 -6.38 21.99 0.83
N PRO A 21 -7.58 22.62 0.83
CA PRO A 21 -8.67 22.26 1.72
C PRO A 21 -9.12 20.80 1.56
N PHE A 22 -9.06 20.26 0.34
CA PHE A 22 -9.47 18.89 0.03
C PHE A 22 -8.32 17.88 0.22
N SER A 23 -7.10 18.24 -0.17
CA SER A 23 -5.92 17.36 -0.08
C SER A 23 -5.21 17.41 1.28
N GLY A 24 -5.57 18.37 2.14
CA GLY A 24 -5.03 18.54 3.48
C GLY A 24 -5.85 17.82 4.55
N ASP A 25 -6.49 18.59 5.42
CA ASP A 25 -7.14 18.06 6.64
C ASP A 25 -8.41 17.27 6.34
N LEU A 26 -9.20 17.67 5.33
CA LEU A 26 -10.36 16.89 4.90
C LEU A 26 -9.96 15.50 4.39
N PHE A 27 -8.91 15.43 3.58
CA PHE A 27 -8.38 14.16 3.09
C PHE A 27 -7.91 13.25 4.23
N LYS A 28 -7.19 13.80 5.22
CA LYS A 28 -6.74 13.03 6.40
C LYS A 28 -7.92 12.47 7.19
N GLY A 29 -8.97 13.27 7.39
CA GLY A 29 -10.18 12.83 8.06
C GLY A 29 -10.88 11.70 7.29
N MET A 30 -11.10 11.86 5.99
CA MET A 30 -11.69 10.83 5.14
C MET A 30 -10.84 9.56 5.08
N LEU A 31 -9.52 9.70 5.00
CA LEU A 31 -8.60 8.57 5.04
C LEU A 31 -8.68 7.81 6.37
N ALA A 32 -8.79 8.51 7.50
CA ALA A 32 -8.95 7.88 8.81
C ALA A 32 -10.25 7.08 8.90
N PHE A 33 -11.38 7.62 8.42
CA PHE A 33 -12.66 6.89 8.36
C PHE A 33 -12.57 5.69 7.42
N PHE A 34 -11.94 5.84 6.26
CA PHE A 34 -11.74 4.75 5.31
C PHE A 34 -10.89 3.62 5.93
N LEU A 35 -9.78 3.96 6.60
CA LEU A 35 -8.94 2.98 7.28
C LEU A 35 -9.67 2.28 8.44
N LEU A 36 -10.52 3.01 9.17
CA LEU A 36 -11.36 2.45 10.23
C LEU A 36 -12.36 1.43 9.65
N ASP A 37 -13.09 1.81 8.60
CA ASP A 37 -14.05 0.92 7.93
C ASP A 37 -13.35 -0.34 7.37
N MET A 38 -12.20 -0.17 6.73
CA MET A 38 -11.40 -1.28 6.24
C MET A 38 -10.88 -2.17 7.36
N GLY A 39 -10.45 -1.58 8.48
CA GLY A 39 -10.02 -2.33 9.67
C GLY A 39 -11.16 -3.16 10.28
N LEU A 40 -12.36 -2.59 10.41
CA LEU A 40 -13.55 -3.30 10.87
C LEU A 40 -13.96 -4.42 9.91
N SER A 41 -13.94 -4.17 8.62
CA SER A 41 -14.23 -5.17 7.59
C SER A 41 -13.22 -6.34 7.63
N SER A 42 -11.94 -6.03 7.78
CA SER A 42 -10.89 -7.04 7.93
C SER A 42 -11.06 -7.87 9.20
N GLY A 43 -11.38 -7.21 10.33
CA GLY A 43 -11.63 -7.89 11.60
C GLY A 43 -12.79 -8.87 11.54
N ARG A 44 -13.86 -8.54 10.81
CA ARG A 44 -14.99 -9.45 10.60
C ARG A 44 -14.61 -10.71 9.82
N ASN A 45 -13.65 -10.60 8.92
CA ASN A 45 -13.21 -11.69 8.04
C ASN A 45 -11.97 -12.44 8.55
N ILE A 46 -11.44 -12.10 9.73
CA ILE A 46 -10.21 -12.70 10.27
C ILE A 46 -10.32 -14.23 10.41
N LYS A 47 -11.52 -14.74 10.70
CA LYS A 47 -11.77 -16.19 10.80
C LYS A 47 -11.57 -16.91 9.46
N ALA A 48 -11.97 -16.29 8.35
CA ALA A 48 -11.76 -16.84 7.02
C ALA A 48 -10.27 -16.89 6.67
N LEU A 49 -9.53 -15.85 7.05
CA LEU A 49 -8.09 -15.81 6.89
C LEU A 49 -7.39 -16.91 7.72
N LEU A 50 -7.77 -17.07 8.99
CA LEU A 50 -7.23 -18.14 9.85
C LEU A 50 -7.53 -19.54 9.32
N ALA A 51 -8.71 -19.74 8.71
CA ALA A 51 -9.10 -21.01 8.09
C ALA A 51 -8.33 -21.31 6.80
N ALA A 52 -7.76 -20.30 6.13
CA ALA A 52 -6.98 -20.48 4.91
C ALA A 52 -5.58 -21.09 5.15
N GLY A 53 -5.18 -21.26 6.40
CA GLY A 53 -3.92 -21.88 6.79
C GLY A 53 -2.74 -20.90 6.87
N TRP A 54 -1.54 -21.42 7.10
CA TRP A 54 -0.33 -20.61 7.33
C TRP A 54 0.26 -19.98 6.08
N GLN A 55 0.01 -20.55 4.90
CA GLN A 55 0.58 -20.09 3.64
C GLN A 55 0.21 -18.63 3.29
N PRO A 56 -1.07 -18.20 3.36
CA PRO A 56 -1.43 -16.80 3.16
C PRO A 56 -0.74 -15.84 4.15
N PHE A 57 -0.55 -16.28 5.41
CA PHE A 57 0.17 -15.48 6.40
C PHE A 57 1.63 -15.27 6.01
N ALA A 58 2.31 -16.34 5.63
CA ALA A 58 3.71 -16.27 5.21
C ALA A 58 3.87 -15.35 3.98
N LEU A 59 2.99 -15.50 2.99
CA LEU A 59 3.01 -14.64 1.79
C LEU A 59 2.74 -13.17 2.13
N ALA A 60 1.75 -12.89 2.97
CA ALA A 60 1.39 -11.53 3.36
C ALA A 60 2.54 -10.79 4.09
N LEU A 61 3.39 -11.51 4.78
CA LEU A 61 4.53 -10.97 5.52
C LEU A 61 5.80 -10.91 4.66
N LEU A 62 6.10 -11.97 3.95
CA LEU A 62 7.38 -12.11 3.24
C LEU A 62 7.40 -11.34 1.92
N LEU A 63 6.33 -11.39 1.12
CA LEU A 63 6.32 -10.74 -0.20
C LEU A 63 6.60 -9.24 -0.14
N PRO A 64 5.95 -8.45 0.73
CA PRO A 64 6.23 -7.02 0.84
C PRO A 64 7.68 -6.74 1.24
N LEU A 65 8.20 -7.47 2.23
CA LEU A 65 9.57 -7.30 2.71
C LEU A 65 10.59 -7.65 1.61
N VAL A 66 10.38 -8.74 0.90
CA VAL A 66 11.24 -9.15 -0.23
C VAL A 66 11.19 -8.12 -1.34
N ASN A 67 10.01 -7.71 -1.78
CA ASN A 67 9.84 -6.74 -2.88
C ASN A 67 10.45 -5.38 -2.52
N GLY A 68 10.19 -4.86 -1.33
CA GLY A 68 10.76 -3.61 -0.86
C GLY A 68 12.28 -3.65 -0.74
N THR A 69 12.82 -4.77 -0.21
CA THR A 69 14.27 -4.99 -0.12
C THR A 69 14.91 -5.09 -1.49
N LEU A 70 14.33 -5.87 -2.40
CA LEU A 70 14.82 -5.99 -3.78
C LEU A 70 14.84 -4.63 -4.49
N MET A 71 13.77 -3.82 -4.33
CA MET A 71 13.73 -2.50 -4.93
C MET A 71 14.75 -1.55 -4.30
N ALA A 72 14.99 -1.61 -2.99
CA ALA A 72 16.03 -0.84 -2.33
C ALA A 72 17.42 -1.16 -2.90
N LEU A 73 17.71 -2.46 -3.12
CA LEU A 73 18.96 -2.92 -3.70
C LEU A 73 19.08 -2.56 -5.19
N LEU A 74 18.03 -2.81 -5.99
CA LEU A 74 18.05 -2.48 -7.42
C LEU A 74 18.18 -0.97 -7.66
N SER A 75 17.47 -0.17 -6.86
CA SER A 75 17.56 1.29 -6.99
C SER A 75 18.92 1.85 -6.56
N SER A 76 19.72 1.12 -5.79
CA SER A 76 21.10 1.54 -5.46
C SER A 76 22.01 1.61 -6.67
N VAL A 77 21.75 0.76 -7.68
CA VAL A 77 22.55 0.72 -8.93
C VAL A 77 22.23 1.89 -9.86
N THR A 78 21.06 2.51 -9.69
CA THR A 78 20.63 3.63 -10.56
C THR A 78 21.26 4.98 -10.22
N GLY A 79 21.98 5.09 -9.10
CA GLY A 79 22.51 6.36 -8.61
C GLY A 79 21.43 7.35 -8.13
N ALA A 80 20.20 6.89 -7.91
CA ALA A 80 19.11 7.72 -7.42
C ALA A 80 19.37 8.18 -5.97
N PRO A 81 18.93 9.39 -5.59
CA PRO A 81 19.07 9.88 -4.22
C PRO A 81 18.30 8.97 -3.23
N ALA A 82 18.78 8.93 -1.97
CA ALA A 82 18.26 8.03 -0.95
C ALA A 82 16.74 8.17 -0.75
N GLU A 83 16.21 9.38 -0.83
CA GLU A 83 14.78 9.66 -0.71
C GLU A 83 13.97 8.98 -1.81
N ALA A 84 14.43 9.04 -3.06
CA ALA A 84 13.77 8.39 -4.19
C ALA A 84 13.83 6.86 -4.06
N ARG A 85 14.97 6.32 -3.66
CA ARG A 85 15.17 4.89 -3.40
C ARG A 85 14.23 4.40 -2.30
N PHE A 86 14.11 5.18 -1.22
CA PHE A 86 13.19 4.89 -0.11
C PHE A 86 11.73 4.82 -0.60
N VAL A 87 11.27 5.85 -1.32
CA VAL A 87 9.90 5.89 -1.87
C VAL A 87 9.63 4.72 -2.80
N LEU A 88 10.56 4.39 -3.70
CA LEU A 88 10.44 3.23 -4.60
C LEU A 88 10.33 1.91 -3.82
N SER A 89 11.11 1.75 -2.75
CA SER A 89 11.07 0.56 -1.89
C SER A 89 9.72 0.40 -1.18
N VAL A 90 9.19 1.49 -0.62
CA VAL A 90 7.89 1.51 0.03
C VAL A 90 6.78 1.20 -0.99
N LEU A 91 6.84 1.77 -2.19
CA LEU A 91 5.87 1.50 -3.27
C LEU A 91 5.91 0.03 -3.71
N ALA A 92 7.10 -0.55 -3.87
CA ALA A 92 7.26 -1.96 -4.25
C ALA A 92 6.75 -2.93 -3.18
N ALA A 93 6.84 -2.53 -1.91
CA ALA A 93 6.32 -3.29 -0.77
C ALA A 93 4.82 -3.08 -0.54
N SER A 94 4.19 -2.12 -1.21
CA SER A 94 2.79 -1.77 -0.98
C SER A 94 1.84 -2.81 -1.56
N ALA A 95 0.81 -3.17 -0.79
CA ALA A 95 -0.33 -3.94 -1.26
C ALA A 95 -1.50 -2.99 -1.51
N SER A 96 -1.96 -2.90 -2.75
CA SER A 96 -3.11 -2.05 -3.09
C SER A 96 -4.40 -2.71 -2.62
N TYR A 97 -5.07 -2.09 -1.64
CA TYR A 97 -6.38 -2.52 -1.13
C TYR A 97 -7.56 -1.83 -1.82
N ILE A 98 -7.31 -0.92 -2.75
CA ILE A 98 -8.34 -0.26 -3.56
C ILE A 98 -8.40 -0.86 -4.97
N ALA A 99 -7.27 -0.85 -5.69
CA ALA A 99 -7.23 -1.31 -7.07
C ALA A 99 -7.19 -2.84 -7.20
N VAL A 100 -6.44 -3.53 -6.33
CA VAL A 100 -6.29 -5.00 -6.40
C VAL A 100 -7.61 -5.74 -6.22
N PRO A 101 -8.51 -5.40 -5.27
CA PRO A 101 -9.80 -6.08 -5.17
C PRO A 101 -10.66 -5.97 -6.42
N ALA A 102 -10.65 -4.83 -7.09
CA ALA A 102 -11.36 -4.65 -8.35
C ALA A 102 -10.75 -5.49 -9.48
N ALA A 103 -9.41 -5.49 -9.58
CA ALA A 103 -8.68 -6.31 -10.54
C ALA A 103 -8.85 -7.81 -10.30
N MET A 104 -8.81 -8.25 -9.04
CA MET A 104 -9.00 -9.66 -8.66
C MET A 104 -10.38 -10.20 -9.04
N ARG A 105 -11.43 -9.39 -8.88
CA ARG A 105 -12.79 -9.79 -9.30
C ARG A 105 -12.91 -10.06 -10.79
N ILE A 106 -12.09 -9.40 -11.60
CA ILE A 106 -12.08 -9.56 -13.05
C ILE A 106 -11.14 -10.68 -13.47
N ALA A 107 -9.92 -10.71 -12.91
CA ALA A 107 -8.86 -11.63 -13.31
C ALA A 107 -9.00 -13.03 -12.68
N LEU A 108 -9.48 -13.11 -11.44
CA LEU A 108 -9.64 -14.32 -10.66
C LEU A 108 -10.96 -14.30 -9.88
N PRO A 109 -12.11 -14.49 -10.56
CA PRO A 109 -13.44 -14.43 -9.91
C PRO A 109 -13.61 -15.43 -8.77
N GLU A 110 -12.87 -16.54 -8.83
CA GLU A 110 -12.90 -17.62 -7.81
C GLU A 110 -12.13 -17.24 -6.52
N ALA A 111 -11.29 -16.20 -6.56
CA ALA A 111 -10.54 -15.78 -5.38
C ALA A 111 -11.47 -15.23 -4.29
N ASN A 112 -11.35 -15.78 -3.08
CA ASN A 112 -12.19 -15.40 -1.96
C ASN A 112 -11.77 -14.02 -1.37
N PRO A 113 -12.61 -12.97 -1.49
CA PRO A 113 -12.32 -11.65 -0.90
C PRO A 113 -12.15 -11.69 0.62
N GLY A 114 -12.79 -12.65 1.29
CA GLY A 114 -12.65 -12.86 2.73
C GLY A 114 -11.26 -13.32 3.16
N VAL A 115 -10.39 -13.69 2.24
CA VAL A 115 -8.99 -14.07 2.50
C VAL A 115 -8.05 -12.94 2.11
N TYR A 116 -8.06 -12.50 0.85
CA TYR A 116 -7.05 -11.55 0.38
C TYR A 116 -7.21 -10.12 0.94
N LEU A 117 -8.44 -9.68 1.24
CA LEU A 117 -8.65 -8.37 1.86
C LEU A 117 -8.07 -8.30 3.29
N PRO A 118 -8.39 -9.25 4.21
CA PRO A 118 -7.75 -9.26 5.52
C PRO A 118 -6.24 -9.47 5.47
N MET A 119 -5.72 -10.24 4.51
CA MET A 119 -4.27 -10.35 4.29
C MET A 119 -3.63 -8.99 4.06
N ALA A 120 -4.16 -8.22 3.13
CA ALA A 120 -3.61 -6.92 2.77
C ALA A 120 -3.72 -5.91 3.92
N LEU A 121 -4.88 -5.83 4.57
CA LEU A 121 -5.21 -4.77 5.54
C LEU A 121 -4.82 -5.11 6.98
N ALA A 122 -5.03 -6.37 7.41
CA ALA A 122 -4.76 -6.76 8.79
C ALA A 122 -3.36 -7.31 9.01
N LEU A 123 -2.66 -7.76 7.96
CA LEU A 123 -1.31 -8.30 8.05
C LEU A 123 -0.29 -7.44 7.29
N THR A 124 -0.39 -7.37 5.98
CA THR A 124 0.61 -6.70 5.14
C THR A 124 0.78 -5.23 5.49
N PHE A 125 -0.32 -4.49 5.60
CA PHE A 125 -0.27 -3.05 5.87
C PHE A 125 0.35 -2.73 7.25
N PRO A 126 -0.11 -3.29 8.39
CA PRO A 126 0.51 -3.01 9.69
C PRO A 126 1.98 -3.42 9.76
N VAL A 127 2.34 -4.59 9.22
CA VAL A 127 3.74 -5.05 9.23
C VAL A 127 4.62 -4.15 8.37
N ASN A 128 4.14 -3.75 7.21
CA ASN A 128 4.91 -2.85 6.35
C ASN A 128 5.10 -1.48 7.00
N MET A 129 4.09 -0.95 7.69
CA MET A 129 4.17 0.33 8.41
C MET A 129 5.11 0.26 9.63
N THR A 130 5.11 -0.84 10.37
CA THR A 130 5.87 -0.95 11.64
C THR A 130 7.29 -1.50 11.45
N LEU A 131 7.46 -2.46 10.55
CA LEU A 131 8.74 -3.13 10.31
C LEU A 131 9.32 -2.78 8.94
N GLY A 132 8.51 -2.76 7.90
CA GLY A 132 8.96 -2.55 6.53
C GLY A 132 9.55 -1.15 6.32
N ILE A 133 8.81 -0.11 6.67
CA ILE A 133 9.29 1.28 6.48
C ILE A 133 10.59 1.56 7.20
N PRO A 134 10.77 1.25 8.52
CA PRO A 134 12.06 1.40 9.18
C PRO A 134 13.17 0.57 8.55
N TRP A 135 12.88 -0.66 8.12
CA TRP A 135 13.81 -1.53 7.44
C TRP A 135 14.31 -0.94 6.11
N TYR A 136 13.39 -0.47 5.25
CA TYR A 136 13.76 0.14 3.97
C TYR A 136 14.53 1.44 4.16
N TYR A 137 14.14 2.25 5.14
CA TYR A 137 14.87 3.47 5.48
C TYR A 137 16.33 3.14 5.85
N TRP A 138 16.52 2.18 6.75
CA TRP A 138 17.87 1.76 7.15
C TRP A 138 18.69 1.20 5.97
N LEU A 139 18.04 0.52 5.02
CA LEU A 139 18.72 -0.10 3.89
C LEU A 139 19.20 0.92 2.84
N VAL A 140 18.51 2.07 2.72
CA VAL A 140 18.85 3.10 1.73
C VAL A 140 19.66 4.26 2.30
N SER A 141 19.72 4.38 3.64
CA SER A 141 20.57 5.36 4.34
C SER A 141 22.03 4.99 4.21
#